data_b9b7f5dae09dab6be0887a9d5dc5bdf9
#
_entry.id   b9b7f5dae09dab6be0887a9d5dc5bdf9
#
_cell.length_a   1.000
_cell.length_b   1.000
_cell.length_c   1.000
_cell.angle_alpha   90.00
_cell.angle_beta   90.00
_cell.angle_gamma   90.00
#
_symmetry.space_group_name_H-M   'P 1'
#
loop_
_entity.id
_entity.type
_entity.pdbx_description
1 polymer ?
#
loop_
_entity_poly.entity_id
_entity_poly.type
_entity_poly.pdbx_seq_one_letter_code
_entity_poly.pdbx_strand_id
1 'polypeptide(L)'
;MSRPDPDPPEVAVIGVGQTPYRRRHDATTQDLVRAATQEALADAGVAMSDVDIVIAGFAPDGLAGENCPDKRFLPGAGAVGRWSMRVNTGGTTGIAAAYTAMVLLQGGYGDVAIAIGVERMAQALDVPAVFNTIFDPIYERDIGLSTISMCAMRASRMMMRWGYTPEHWAQVGARNFAHASRNPLAQITRP
;
A
#
# COMPACT_ATOMS: atom_id res chain seq x y z
N MET A 1 -25.09 18.23 13.81
CA MET A 1 -23.75 18.52 13.31
C MET A 1 -23.94 19.25 12.00
N SER A 2 -23.71 20.57 11.94
CA SER A 2 -23.72 21.35 10.71
C SER A 2 -22.50 20.95 9.88
N ARG A 3 -22.73 20.64 8.60
CA ARG A 3 -21.64 20.44 7.64
C ARG A 3 -20.71 21.66 7.65
N PRO A 4 -19.40 21.50 7.70
CA PRO A 4 -18.54 22.63 7.45
C PRO A 4 -18.74 23.08 5.99
N ASP A 5 -18.95 24.35 5.81
CA ASP A 5 -18.96 25.09 4.55
C ASP A 5 -17.60 25.80 4.47
N PRO A 6 -16.85 25.81 3.40
CA PRO A 6 -17.08 25.43 2.01
C PRO A 6 -16.54 24.01 1.66
N ASP A 7 -16.77 23.55 0.44
CA ASP A 7 -16.20 22.31 -0.08
C ASP A 7 -14.67 22.30 0.16
N PRO A 8 -14.12 21.16 0.64
CA PRO A 8 -12.68 21.08 0.89
C PRO A 8 -11.91 21.35 -0.41
N PRO A 9 -10.71 21.93 -0.32
CA PRO A 9 -9.90 22.20 -1.51
C PRO A 9 -9.66 20.94 -2.32
N GLU A 10 -9.66 21.06 -3.65
CA GLU A 10 -9.34 19.96 -4.54
C GLU A 10 -7.87 19.56 -4.38
N VAL A 11 -7.62 18.25 -4.34
CA VAL A 11 -6.26 17.69 -4.28
C VAL A 11 -6.01 16.88 -5.54
N ALA A 12 -4.89 17.15 -6.20
CA ALA A 12 -4.48 16.48 -7.42
C ALA A 12 -3.28 15.55 -7.17
N VAL A 13 -3.22 14.42 -7.88
CA VAL A 13 -2.00 13.62 -8.00
C VAL A 13 -1.15 14.23 -9.11
N ILE A 14 0.01 14.76 -8.76
CA ILE A 14 0.90 15.49 -9.67
C ILE A 14 2.10 14.66 -10.14
N GLY A 15 2.39 13.52 -9.51
CA GLY A 15 3.47 12.63 -9.92
C GLY A 15 3.33 11.24 -9.32
N VAL A 16 3.87 10.27 -10.03
CA VAL A 16 3.90 8.86 -9.63
C VAL A 16 5.29 8.27 -9.82
N GLY A 17 5.64 7.31 -8.95
CA GLY A 17 6.91 6.58 -9.04
C GLY A 17 6.72 5.15 -8.56
N GLN A 18 7.39 4.21 -9.22
CA GLN A 18 7.21 2.79 -8.95
C GLN A 18 8.49 2.01 -9.23
N THR A 19 8.91 1.19 -8.28
CA THR A 19 9.97 0.19 -8.54
C THR A 19 9.39 -1.06 -9.19
N PRO A 20 10.19 -1.84 -9.97
CA PRO A 20 9.74 -3.10 -10.52
C PRO A 20 9.30 -4.08 -9.43
N TYR A 21 8.14 -4.72 -9.60
CA TYR A 21 7.68 -5.79 -8.73
C TYR A 21 8.48 -7.07 -8.98
N ARG A 22 9.16 -7.58 -7.97
CA ARG A 22 9.97 -8.80 -8.04
C ARG A 22 9.75 -9.67 -6.81
N ARG A 23 9.93 -10.98 -6.99
CA ARG A 23 9.87 -11.93 -5.87
C ARG A 23 10.94 -11.67 -4.82
N ARG A 24 12.13 -11.26 -5.25
CA ARG A 24 13.24 -10.86 -4.38
C ARG A 24 13.93 -9.64 -4.96
N HIS A 25 14.36 -8.77 -4.08
CA HIS A 25 15.21 -7.63 -4.40
C HIS A 25 16.52 -7.73 -3.63
N ASP A 26 17.62 -7.44 -4.28
CA ASP A 26 18.92 -7.24 -3.62
C ASP A 26 18.99 -5.86 -2.96
N ALA A 27 18.09 -4.94 -3.36
CA ALA A 27 17.97 -3.62 -2.80
C ALA A 27 17.37 -3.67 -1.38
N THR A 28 17.81 -2.78 -0.52
CA THR A 28 17.20 -2.57 0.81
C THR A 28 15.85 -1.89 0.70
N THR A 29 15.04 -1.93 1.76
CA THR A 29 13.80 -1.14 1.84
C THR A 29 14.08 0.34 1.57
N GLN A 30 15.19 0.87 2.09
CA GLN A 30 15.62 2.25 1.91
C GLN A 30 15.92 2.58 0.44
N ASP A 31 16.53 1.64 -0.30
CA ASP A 31 16.83 1.84 -1.73
C ASP A 31 15.57 1.81 -2.59
N LEU A 32 14.61 0.91 -2.26
CA LEU A 32 13.32 0.84 -2.95
C LEU A 32 12.52 2.13 -2.73
N VAL A 33 12.46 2.61 -1.49
CA VAL A 33 11.81 3.88 -1.16
C VAL A 33 12.46 5.04 -1.91
N ARG A 34 13.80 5.10 -1.91
CA ARG A 34 14.54 6.15 -2.61
C ARG A 34 14.22 6.18 -4.10
N ALA A 35 14.27 5.03 -4.75
CA ALA A 35 14.03 4.94 -6.18
C ALA A 35 12.62 5.40 -6.56
N ALA A 36 11.59 4.89 -5.87
CA ALA A 36 10.20 5.28 -6.12
C ALA A 36 9.94 6.77 -5.81
N THR A 37 10.53 7.28 -4.72
CA THR A 37 10.40 8.69 -4.35
C THR A 37 11.04 9.61 -5.40
N GLN A 38 12.25 9.29 -5.84
CA GLN A 38 12.95 10.10 -6.85
C GLN A 38 12.18 10.12 -8.18
N GLU A 39 11.62 8.99 -8.59
CA GLU A 39 10.80 8.92 -9.80
C GLU A 39 9.53 9.77 -9.66
N ALA A 40 8.81 9.67 -8.54
CA ALA A 40 7.60 10.46 -8.30
C ALA A 40 7.88 11.98 -8.27
N LEU A 41 8.98 12.40 -7.63
CA LEU A 41 9.38 13.81 -7.59
C LEU A 41 9.78 14.32 -8.97
N ALA A 42 10.49 13.51 -9.74
CA ALA A 42 10.87 13.85 -11.10
C ALA A 42 9.66 13.98 -12.03
N ASP A 43 8.69 13.06 -11.92
CA ASP A 43 7.43 13.09 -12.67
C ASP A 43 6.59 14.32 -12.31
N ALA A 44 6.56 14.69 -11.02
CA ALA A 44 5.87 15.88 -10.53
C ALA A 44 6.58 17.21 -10.86
N GLY A 45 7.88 17.17 -11.16
CA GLY A 45 8.69 18.38 -11.35
C GLY A 45 8.94 19.17 -10.06
N VAL A 46 8.92 18.49 -8.89
CA VAL A 46 9.12 19.11 -7.56
C VAL A 46 10.33 18.51 -6.86
N ALA A 47 10.91 19.25 -5.93
CA ALA A 47 12.00 18.77 -5.08
C ALA A 47 11.47 18.23 -3.74
N MET A 48 12.24 17.38 -3.07
CA MET A 48 11.87 16.95 -1.71
C MET A 48 11.78 18.14 -0.72
N SER A 49 12.47 19.24 -0.98
CA SER A 49 12.35 20.47 -0.19
C SER A 49 10.95 21.06 -0.19
N ASP A 50 10.19 20.82 -1.25
CA ASP A 50 8.85 21.36 -1.46
C ASP A 50 7.76 20.47 -0.84
N VAL A 51 8.13 19.27 -0.39
CA VAL A 51 7.22 18.32 0.26
C VAL A 51 7.07 18.67 1.74
N ASP A 52 5.85 18.93 2.18
CA ASP A 52 5.51 19.23 3.57
C ASP A 52 5.24 17.97 4.38
N ILE A 53 4.57 16.98 3.78
CA ILE A 53 4.00 15.82 4.46
C ILE A 53 4.46 14.53 3.79
N VAL A 54 4.90 13.57 4.60
CA VAL A 54 5.29 12.23 4.14
C VAL A 54 4.45 11.16 4.82
N ILE A 55 3.65 10.43 4.07
CA ILE A 55 2.86 9.32 4.58
C ILE A 55 3.50 7.99 4.19
N ALA A 56 3.91 7.24 5.19
CA ALA A 56 4.55 5.93 5.03
C ALA A 56 3.52 4.81 5.17
N GLY A 57 3.25 4.09 4.09
CA GLY A 57 2.39 2.91 4.06
C GLY A 57 3.22 1.63 4.19
N PHE A 58 3.11 0.98 5.34
CA PHE A 58 3.69 -0.35 5.58
C PHE A 58 2.64 -1.30 6.11
N ALA A 59 2.67 -2.53 5.66
CA ALA A 59 1.96 -3.64 6.27
C ALA A 59 2.58 -4.03 7.64
N PRO A 60 2.13 -5.10 8.29
CA PRO A 60 2.67 -5.50 9.59
C PRO A 60 4.19 -5.62 9.61
N ASP A 61 4.82 -5.14 10.66
CA ASP A 61 6.28 -5.14 10.83
C ASP A 61 6.94 -6.50 10.63
N GLY A 62 6.20 -7.57 10.95
CA GLY A 62 6.65 -8.95 10.73
C GLY A 62 6.95 -9.32 9.28
N LEU A 63 6.41 -8.62 8.29
CA LEU A 63 6.71 -8.88 6.88
C LEU A 63 8.11 -8.41 6.50
N ALA A 64 8.55 -7.28 7.03
CA ALA A 64 9.89 -6.79 6.83
C ALA A 64 10.90 -7.42 7.80
N GLY A 65 10.44 -8.09 8.86
CA GLY A 65 11.28 -8.59 9.95
C GLY A 65 11.91 -7.45 10.77
N GLU A 66 11.38 -6.24 10.64
CA GLU A 66 11.88 -5.04 11.31
C GLU A 66 10.79 -4.41 12.16
N ASN A 67 11.14 -4.04 13.37
CA ASN A 67 10.29 -3.21 14.20
C ASN A 67 10.56 -1.72 13.89
N CYS A 68 9.51 -0.92 13.75
CA CYS A 68 9.60 0.50 13.40
C CYS A 68 10.36 0.76 12.08
N PRO A 69 9.90 0.22 10.93
CA PRO A 69 10.54 0.40 9.63
C PRO A 69 10.63 1.87 9.18
N ASP A 70 9.84 2.75 9.75
CA ASP A 70 9.84 4.19 9.49
C ASP A 70 11.21 4.83 9.70
N LYS A 71 12.03 4.32 10.62
CA LYS A 71 13.40 4.79 10.85
C LYS A 71 14.30 4.65 9.62
N ARG A 72 14.01 3.71 8.74
CA ARG A 72 14.74 3.50 7.47
C ARG A 72 14.06 4.17 6.30
N PHE A 73 12.75 4.26 6.35
CA PHE A 73 11.92 4.82 5.32
C PHE A 73 12.19 6.32 5.10
N LEU A 74 12.14 7.13 6.16
CA LEU A 74 12.34 8.57 6.05
C LEU A 74 13.71 8.96 5.47
N PRO A 75 14.85 8.36 5.91
CA PRO A 75 16.12 8.58 5.24
C PRO A 75 16.14 8.10 3.79
N GLY A 76 15.45 7.00 3.49
CA GLY A 76 15.31 6.49 2.12
C GLY A 76 14.61 7.50 1.21
N ALA A 77 13.53 8.06 1.67
CA ALA A 77 12.79 9.09 0.94
C ALA A 77 13.53 10.44 0.85
N GLY A 78 14.60 10.65 1.62
CA GLY A 78 15.25 11.96 1.76
C GLY A 78 14.41 12.93 2.60
N ALA A 79 13.51 12.42 3.42
CA ALA A 79 12.47 13.17 4.13
C ALA A 79 12.79 13.41 5.62
N VAL A 80 14.05 13.30 6.02
CA VAL A 80 14.47 13.55 7.40
C VAL A 80 14.14 15.00 7.79
N GLY A 81 13.44 15.16 8.91
CA GLY A 81 13.01 16.47 9.40
C GLY A 81 11.67 16.96 8.82
N ARG A 82 11.04 16.19 7.92
CA ARG A 82 9.69 16.48 7.43
C ARG A 82 8.63 15.90 8.37
N TRP A 83 7.46 16.51 8.37
CA TRP A 83 6.33 15.94 9.08
C TRP A 83 5.96 14.60 8.45
N SER A 84 5.85 13.58 9.27
CA SER A 84 5.61 12.22 8.74
C SER A 84 4.73 11.41 9.66
N MET A 85 3.95 10.52 9.04
CA MET A 85 3.12 9.56 9.74
C MET A 85 3.14 8.23 9.03
N ARG A 86 3.14 7.15 9.83
CA ARG A 86 2.93 5.79 9.33
C ARG A 86 1.47 5.41 9.38
N VAL A 87 1.01 4.76 8.32
CA VAL A 87 -0.32 4.18 8.21
C VAL A 87 -0.21 2.68 7.99
N ASN A 88 -0.98 1.90 8.73
CA ASN A 88 -1.13 0.46 8.53
C ASN A 88 -2.60 0.08 8.71
N THR A 89 -3.22 -0.36 7.65
CA THR A 89 -4.61 -0.85 7.60
C THR A 89 -4.68 -2.23 6.93
N GLY A 90 -3.61 -3.00 7.04
CA GLY A 90 -3.48 -4.32 6.40
C GLY A 90 -3.47 -4.22 4.88
N GLY A 91 -4.31 -4.99 4.19
CA GLY A 91 -4.34 -5.03 2.72
C GLY A 91 -4.73 -3.71 2.03
N THR A 92 -5.27 -2.74 2.76
CA THR A 92 -5.65 -1.42 2.22
C THR A 92 -4.65 -0.31 2.54
N THR A 93 -3.49 -0.64 3.08
CA THR A 93 -2.49 0.32 3.57
C THR A 93 -2.08 1.35 2.51
N GLY A 94 -1.85 0.94 1.27
CA GLY A 94 -1.45 1.87 0.20
C GLY A 94 -2.52 2.93 -0.10
N ILE A 95 -3.77 2.52 -0.21
CA ILE A 95 -4.90 3.45 -0.40
C ILE A 95 -5.10 4.33 0.84
N ALA A 96 -4.97 3.76 2.05
CA ALA A 96 -5.09 4.52 3.28
C ALA A 96 -4.00 5.60 3.40
N ALA A 97 -2.78 5.31 2.96
CA ALA A 97 -1.69 6.30 2.93
C ALA A 97 -2.02 7.46 1.97
N ALA A 98 -2.47 7.18 0.76
CA ALA A 98 -2.88 8.20 -0.19
C ALA A 98 -4.08 9.02 0.31
N TYR A 99 -5.08 8.35 0.89
CA TYR A 99 -6.24 9.02 1.48
C TYR A 99 -5.86 9.91 2.67
N THR A 100 -4.95 9.44 3.52
CA THR A 100 -4.44 10.24 4.64
C THR A 100 -3.72 11.50 4.14
N ALA A 101 -2.87 11.38 3.13
CA ALA A 101 -2.22 12.52 2.50
C ALA A 101 -3.25 13.55 1.98
N MET A 102 -4.26 13.07 1.24
CA MET A 102 -5.34 13.91 0.73
C MET A 102 -6.07 14.66 1.85
N VAL A 103 -6.48 13.97 2.91
CA VAL A 103 -7.21 14.59 4.03
C VAL A 103 -6.36 15.64 4.75
N LEU A 104 -5.07 15.41 4.90
CA LEU A 104 -4.17 16.37 5.54
C LEU A 104 -3.98 17.63 4.68
N LEU A 105 -3.84 17.48 3.36
CA LEU A 105 -3.79 18.61 2.44
C LEU A 105 -5.11 19.42 2.48
N GLN A 106 -6.25 18.74 2.43
CA GLN A 106 -7.56 19.37 2.56
C GLN A 106 -7.76 20.08 3.89
N GLY A 107 -7.12 19.58 4.95
CA GLY A 107 -7.10 20.20 6.27
C GLY A 107 -6.14 21.39 6.42
N GLY A 108 -5.39 21.73 5.36
CA GLY A 108 -4.45 22.86 5.38
C GLY A 108 -3.15 22.60 6.15
N TYR A 109 -2.77 21.32 6.34
CA TYR A 109 -1.53 20.96 7.03
C TYR A 109 -0.28 21.07 6.14
N GLY A 110 -0.43 21.35 4.86
CA GLY A 110 0.62 21.56 3.87
C GLY A 110 0.04 21.67 2.47
N ASP A 111 0.88 21.97 1.50
CA ASP A 111 0.51 22.15 0.10
C ASP A 111 0.92 20.92 -0.73
N VAL A 112 2.01 20.23 -0.35
CA VAL A 112 2.55 19.07 -1.07
C VAL A 112 2.74 17.91 -0.12
N ALA A 113 2.15 16.76 -0.47
CA ALA A 113 2.32 15.52 0.27
C ALA A 113 2.81 14.38 -0.63
N ILE A 114 3.63 13.50 -0.09
CA ILE A 114 4.01 12.26 -0.73
C ILE A 114 3.50 11.07 0.08
N ALA A 115 2.78 10.16 -0.56
CA ALA A 115 2.35 8.89 0.02
C ALA A 115 3.15 7.75 -0.61
N ILE A 116 3.86 7.00 0.22
CA ILE A 116 4.78 5.95 -0.24
C ILE A 116 4.38 4.63 0.40
N GLY A 117 4.15 3.61 -0.44
CA GLY A 117 3.93 2.22 0.01
C GLY A 117 5.13 1.34 -0.35
N VAL A 118 5.63 0.55 0.59
CA VAL A 118 6.71 -0.41 0.32
C VAL A 118 6.53 -1.69 1.13
N GLU A 119 6.84 -2.82 0.50
CA GLU A 119 6.91 -4.12 1.16
C GLU A 119 8.00 -5.01 0.55
N ARG A 120 8.64 -5.78 1.43
CA ARG A 120 9.63 -6.82 1.06
C ARG A 120 9.15 -8.19 1.54
N MET A 121 7.92 -8.50 1.25
CA MET A 121 7.16 -9.64 1.76
C MET A 121 7.87 -11.00 1.57
N ALA A 122 8.58 -11.18 0.46
CA ALA A 122 9.30 -12.43 0.17
C ALA A 122 10.52 -12.68 1.08
N GLN A 123 10.86 -11.74 1.95
CA GLN A 123 11.94 -11.89 2.93
C GLN A 123 11.43 -12.32 4.31
N ALA A 124 10.14 -12.26 4.57
CA ALA A 124 9.56 -12.81 5.77
C ALA A 124 9.77 -14.33 5.82
N LEU A 125 10.11 -14.85 7.01
CA LEU A 125 10.29 -16.29 7.22
C LEU A 125 9.00 -17.06 7.01
N ASP A 126 7.88 -16.50 7.46
CA ASP A 126 6.55 -17.08 7.32
C ASP A 126 5.52 -15.98 7.07
N VAL A 127 5.26 -15.69 5.81
CA VAL A 127 4.28 -14.69 5.38
C VAL A 127 2.85 -15.05 5.84
N PRO A 128 2.38 -16.30 5.70
CA PRO A 128 1.09 -16.71 6.24
C PRO A 128 0.93 -16.45 7.73
N ALA A 129 1.94 -16.78 8.54
CA ALA A 129 1.88 -16.54 9.98
C ALA A 129 1.75 -15.07 10.33
N VAL A 130 2.49 -14.20 9.62
CA VAL A 130 2.37 -12.74 9.80
C VAL A 130 0.97 -12.25 9.43
N PHE A 131 0.43 -12.68 8.29
CA PHE A 131 -0.93 -12.32 7.91
C PHE A 131 -1.99 -12.87 8.86
N ASN A 132 -1.77 -14.04 9.44
CA ASN A 132 -2.72 -14.62 10.39
C ASN A 132 -2.79 -13.84 11.72
N THR A 133 -1.85 -12.93 11.99
CA THR A 133 -1.95 -12.03 13.15
C THR A 133 -3.12 -11.04 13.08
N ILE A 134 -3.78 -10.89 11.93
CA ILE A 134 -5.01 -10.10 11.80
C ILE A 134 -6.22 -10.76 12.47
N PHE A 135 -6.17 -12.08 12.68
CA PHE A 135 -7.24 -12.81 13.32
C PHE A 135 -7.24 -12.60 14.83
N ASP A 136 -8.43 -12.58 15.42
CA ASP A 136 -8.59 -12.46 16.85
C ASP A 136 -7.87 -13.62 17.55
N PRO A 137 -7.00 -13.30 18.54
CA PRO A 137 -6.17 -14.32 19.17
C PRO A 137 -6.96 -15.34 20.03
N ILE A 138 -8.16 -15.00 20.46
CA ILE A 138 -8.97 -15.84 21.32
C ILE A 138 -9.98 -16.66 20.51
N TYR A 139 -10.65 -16.04 19.56
CA TYR A 139 -11.78 -16.65 18.86
C TYR A 139 -11.45 -17.21 17.48
N GLU A 140 -10.37 -16.75 16.83
CA GLU A 140 -10.15 -17.06 15.43
C GLU A 140 -8.84 -17.79 15.13
N ARG A 141 -7.76 -17.53 15.87
CA ARG A 141 -6.44 -18.12 15.56
C ARG A 141 -6.42 -19.65 15.67
N ASP A 142 -7.10 -20.20 16.66
CA ASP A 142 -7.11 -21.65 16.90
C ASP A 142 -7.97 -22.44 15.92
N ILE A 143 -8.79 -21.75 15.10
CA ILE A 143 -9.59 -22.41 14.06
C ILE A 143 -8.74 -22.81 12.83
N GLY A 144 -7.48 -22.43 12.78
CA GLY A 144 -6.58 -22.75 11.67
C GLY A 144 -6.91 -22.00 10.37
N LEU A 145 -7.61 -20.87 10.48
CA LEU A 145 -7.87 -20.02 9.31
C LEU A 145 -6.59 -19.39 8.78
N SER A 146 -6.53 -19.27 7.46
CA SER A 146 -5.58 -18.40 6.78
C SER A 146 -6.32 -17.27 6.06
N THR A 147 -5.62 -16.21 5.71
CA THR A 147 -6.21 -15.13 4.89
C THR A 147 -6.75 -15.66 3.56
N ILE A 148 -6.14 -16.68 2.98
CA ILE A 148 -6.59 -17.33 1.74
C ILE A 148 -7.89 -18.07 1.97
N SER A 149 -7.98 -18.92 3.00
CA SER A 149 -9.22 -19.65 3.32
C SER A 149 -10.35 -18.71 3.71
N MET A 150 -10.06 -17.63 4.43
CA MET A 150 -11.05 -16.59 4.73
C MET A 150 -11.61 -15.94 3.45
N CYS A 151 -10.75 -15.59 2.50
CA CYS A 151 -11.20 -15.05 1.20
C CYS A 151 -12.03 -16.07 0.42
N ALA A 152 -11.65 -17.34 0.43
CA ALA A 152 -12.41 -18.42 -0.21
C ALA A 152 -13.81 -18.59 0.41
N MET A 153 -13.93 -18.55 1.73
CA MET A 153 -15.24 -18.58 2.42
C MET A 153 -16.10 -17.38 2.08
N ARG A 154 -15.51 -16.18 1.99
CA ARG A 154 -16.23 -14.97 1.54
C ARG A 154 -16.73 -15.12 0.12
N ALA A 155 -15.89 -15.61 -0.80
CA ALA A 155 -16.28 -15.89 -2.18
C ALA A 155 -17.44 -16.90 -2.24
N SER A 156 -17.36 -18.02 -1.51
CA SER A 156 -18.44 -19.00 -1.43
C SER A 156 -19.74 -18.38 -0.92
N ARG A 157 -19.68 -17.55 0.12
CA ARG A 157 -20.85 -16.84 0.62
C ARG A 157 -21.44 -15.85 -0.41
N MET A 158 -20.59 -15.15 -1.16
CA MET A 158 -21.05 -14.26 -2.23
C MET A 158 -21.75 -15.04 -3.35
N MET A 159 -21.22 -16.19 -3.72
CA MET A 159 -21.86 -17.09 -4.69
C MET A 159 -23.23 -17.54 -4.21
N MET A 160 -23.33 -17.98 -2.96
CA MET A 160 -24.61 -18.43 -2.39
C MET A 160 -25.65 -17.31 -2.23
N ARG A 161 -25.22 -16.12 -1.82
CA ARG A 161 -26.14 -15.02 -1.46
C ARG A 161 -26.55 -14.16 -2.65
N TRP A 162 -25.66 -13.96 -3.61
CA TRP A 162 -25.86 -13.01 -4.71
C TRP A 162 -25.71 -13.63 -6.10
N GLY A 163 -25.58 -14.97 -6.19
CA GLY A 163 -25.53 -15.67 -7.47
C GLY A 163 -24.26 -15.43 -8.28
N TYR A 164 -23.17 -14.98 -7.64
CA TYR A 164 -21.86 -14.96 -8.32
C TYR A 164 -21.45 -16.37 -8.72
N THR A 165 -20.74 -16.49 -9.84
CA THR A 165 -20.24 -17.76 -10.34
C THR A 165 -18.71 -17.77 -10.41
N PRO A 166 -18.06 -18.93 -10.53
CA PRO A 166 -16.62 -19.02 -10.74
C PRO A 166 -16.13 -18.21 -11.95
N GLU A 167 -16.95 -18.10 -12.99
CA GLU A 167 -16.64 -17.34 -14.21
C GLU A 167 -16.52 -15.84 -13.93
N HIS A 168 -17.31 -15.27 -13.03
CA HIS A 168 -17.16 -13.87 -12.60
C HIS A 168 -15.79 -13.63 -11.97
N TRP A 169 -15.32 -14.56 -11.14
CA TRP A 169 -13.98 -14.45 -10.55
C TRP A 169 -12.88 -14.62 -11.61
N ALA A 170 -13.07 -15.55 -12.54
CA ALA A 170 -12.14 -15.77 -13.65
C ALA A 170 -12.02 -14.52 -14.54
N GLN A 171 -13.13 -13.84 -14.83
CA GLN A 171 -13.14 -12.59 -15.60
C GLN A 171 -12.32 -11.48 -14.92
N VAL A 172 -12.45 -11.34 -13.60
CA VAL A 172 -11.64 -10.36 -12.84
C VAL A 172 -10.16 -10.71 -12.92
N GLY A 173 -9.81 -11.99 -12.77
CA GLY A 173 -8.44 -12.49 -12.92
C GLY A 173 -7.87 -12.20 -14.31
N ALA A 174 -8.57 -12.60 -15.35
CA ALA A 174 -8.16 -12.39 -16.75
C ALA A 174 -7.94 -10.90 -17.06
N ARG A 175 -8.86 -10.03 -16.64
CA ARG A 175 -8.71 -8.58 -16.79
C ARG A 175 -7.46 -8.06 -16.10
N ASN A 176 -7.20 -8.49 -14.87
CA ASN A 176 -6.04 -8.04 -14.11
C ASN A 176 -4.72 -8.50 -14.75
N PHE A 177 -4.66 -9.73 -15.26
CA PHE A 177 -3.51 -10.22 -16.04
C PHE A 177 -3.31 -9.41 -17.33
N ALA A 178 -4.39 -9.13 -18.07
CA ALA A 178 -4.33 -8.32 -19.28
C ALA A 178 -3.85 -6.88 -18.99
N HIS A 179 -4.18 -6.31 -17.83
CA HIS A 179 -3.66 -5.00 -17.41
C HIS A 179 -2.18 -5.11 -17.01
N ALA A 180 -1.82 -6.12 -16.23
CA ALA A 180 -0.45 -6.35 -15.81
C ALA A 180 0.51 -6.54 -16.99
N SER A 181 0.07 -7.22 -18.07
CA SER A 181 0.90 -7.43 -19.27
C SER A 181 1.31 -6.14 -19.99
N ARG A 182 0.61 -5.02 -19.72
CA ARG A 182 0.91 -3.68 -20.27
C ARG A 182 1.85 -2.88 -19.36
N ASN A 183 2.07 -3.31 -18.13
CA ASN A 183 2.95 -2.64 -17.18
C ASN A 183 4.33 -3.31 -17.19
N PRO A 184 5.39 -2.64 -17.69
CA PRO A 184 6.74 -3.21 -17.73
C PRO A 184 7.33 -3.47 -16.33
N LEU A 185 6.77 -2.85 -15.30
CA LEU A 185 7.20 -3.01 -13.91
C LEU A 185 6.47 -4.13 -13.17
N ALA A 186 5.43 -4.72 -13.75
CA ALA A 186 4.68 -5.81 -13.15
C ALA A 186 5.53 -7.09 -13.05
N GLN A 187 5.28 -7.89 -12.01
CA GLN A 187 5.95 -9.19 -11.84
C GLN A 187 5.48 -10.23 -12.85
N ILE A 188 4.20 -10.19 -13.22
CA ILE A 188 3.58 -11.10 -14.18
C ILE A 188 3.20 -10.27 -15.40
N THR A 189 3.92 -10.49 -16.50
CA THR A 189 3.75 -9.75 -17.77
C THR A 189 3.14 -10.60 -18.89
N ARG A 190 2.76 -11.83 -18.57
CA ARG A 190 2.08 -12.72 -19.51
C ARG A 190 0.58 -12.70 -19.23
N PRO A 191 -0.27 -12.56 -20.27
CA PRO A 191 -1.71 -12.64 -20.13
C PRO A 191 -2.20 -14.03 -19.73
#